data_f8f27c98124d7bec2037ae47f8fd69c7
#
_entry.id   f8f27c98124d7bec2037ae47f8fd69c7
#
_cell.length_a   1.000
_cell.length_b   1.000
_cell.length_c   1.000
_cell.angle_alpha   90.00
_cell.angle_beta   90.00
_cell.angle_gamma   90.00
#
_symmetry.space_group_name_H-M   'P 1'
#
loop_
_entity.id
_entity.type
_entity.pdbx_description
1 polymer ?
#
loop_
_entity_poly.entity_id
_entity_poly.type
_entity_poly.pdbx_seq_one_letter_code
_entity_poly.pdbx_strand_id
1 'polypeptide(L)'
;MQKAISVLTILVAVQLAVPFWTVEAQREDVKRLLKRLEENTDRFSKSLDSALDRSVLNGTKAEDEINGYVHQFEEATDRLKDRYEDQGAAPGAAREVLNRGQAIDRFMRHNRLGGRAESDWQIVRSDLNLLARTYRINWRW
;
A
#
# COMPACT_ATOMS: atom_id res chain seq x y z
N MET A 1 62.96 -4.95 32.88
CA MET A 1 62.06 -6.05 32.53
C MET A 1 60.63 -5.50 32.49
N GLN A 2 60.12 -5.15 31.32
CA GLN A 2 58.76 -4.73 31.17
C GLN A 2 57.97 -5.88 30.54
N LYS A 3 57.02 -6.42 31.29
CA LYS A 3 56.06 -7.43 30.77
C LYS A 3 54.93 -6.71 30.04
N ALA A 4 54.90 -6.86 28.72
CA ALA A 4 53.80 -6.44 27.91
C ALA A 4 52.59 -7.35 28.17
N ILE A 5 51.55 -6.80 28.75
CA ILE A 5 50.26 -7.49 28.88
C ILE A 5 49.48 -7.18 27.60
N SER A 6 49.41 -8.15 26.69
CA SER A 6 48.50 -8.11 25.53
C SER A 6 47.07 -8.28 26.01
N VAL A 7 46.31 -7.20 25.97
CA VAL A 7 44.86 -7.25 26.15
C VAL A 7 44.24 -7.68 24.84
N LEU A 8 43.89 -8.96 24.74
CA LEU A 8 43.12 -9.54 23.63
C LEU A 8 41.67 -9.09 23.77
N THR A 9 41.30 -8.04 23.06
CA THR A 9 39.90 -7.58 23.00
C THR A 9 39.12 -8.58 22.15
N ILE A 10 38.38 -9.48 22.80
CA ILE A 10 37.46 -10.38 22.14
C ILE A 10 36.21 -9.55 21.75
N LEU A 11 36.10 -9.21 20.47
CA LEU A 11 34.93 -8.57 19.89
C LEU A 11 33.87 -9.65 19.71
N VAL A 12 32.98 -9.80 20.70
CA VAL A 12 31.82 -10.67 20.60
C VAL A 12 30.82 -10.01 19.66
N ALA A 13 30.84 -10.38 18.39
CA ALA A 13 29.78 -10.03 17.44
C ALA A 13 28.52 -10.81 17.84
N VAL A 14 27.60 -10.14 18.55
CA VAL A 14 26.26 -10.67 18.79
C VAL A 14 25.52 -10.60 17.47
N GLN A 15 25.57 -11.68 16.69
CA GLN A 15 24.69 -11.87 15.54
C GLN A 15 23.29 -12.13 16.09
N LEU A 16 22.42 -11.12 16.06
CA LEU A 16 21.00 -11.29 16.28
C LEU A 16 20.44 -12.09 15.10
N ALA A 17 20.47 -13.41 15.21
CA ALA A 17 19.81 -14.29 14.27
C ALA A 17 18.28 -14.03 14.40
N VAL A 18 17.72 -13.29 13.46
CA VAL A 18 16.26 -13.13 13.35
C VAL A 18 15.71 -14.53 13.06
N PRO A 19 14.85 -15.09 13.91
CA PRO A 19 14.36 -16.44 13.70
C PRO A 19 13.56 -16.54 12.40
N PHE A 20 13.80 -17.58 11.62
CA PHE A 20 13.22 -17.82 10.29
C PHE A 20 11.68 -17.69 10.26
N TRP A 21 11.00 -18.12 11.30
CA TRP A 21 9.55 -18.03 11.44
C TRP A 21 9.00 -16.56 11.41
N THR A 22 9.79 -15.58 11.88
CA THR A 22 9.36 -14.18 11.90
C THR A 22 9.36 -13.57 10.50
N VAL A 23 10.29 -13.99 9.66
CA VAL A 23 10.37 -13.56 8.25
C VAL A 23 9.20 -14.14 7.46
N GLU A 24 8.89 -15.41 7.67
CA GLU A 24 7.77 -16.06 6.98
C GLU A 24 6.43 -15.47 7.41
N ALA A 25 6.23 -15.22 8.71
CA ALA A 25 5.04 -14.55 9.22
C ALA A 25 4.86 -13.15 8.62
N GLN A 26 5.94 -12.37 8.49
CA GLN A 26 5.89 -11.06 7.81
C GLN A 26 5.51 -11.17 6.34
N ARG A 27 6.00 -12.19 5.63
CA ARG A 27 5.65 -12.40 4.22
C ARG A 27 4.17 -12.70 4.05
N GLU A 28 3.61 -13.55 4.89
CA GLU A 28 2.19 -13.87 4.88
C GLU A 28 1.31 -12.66 5.25
N ASP A 29 1.76 -11.82 6.17
CA ASP A 29 1.05 -10.58 6.53
C ASP A 29 0.98 -9.61 5.35
N VAL A 30 2.06 -9.45 4.59
CA VAL A 30 2.09 -8.59 3.38
C VAL A 30 1.19 -9.18 2.30
N LYS A 31 1.25 -10.48 2.03
CA LYS A 31 0.35 -11.12 1.05
C LYS A 31 -1.13 -10.92 1.41
N ARG A 32 -1.49 -11.10 2.67
CA ARG A 32 -2.86 -10.84 3.15
C ARG A 32 -3.27 -9.38 2.97
N LEU A 33 -2.35 -8.45 3.23
CA LEU A 33 -2.60 -7.02 3.01
C LEU A 33 -2.86 -6.72 1.53
N LEU A 34 -2.01 -7.23 0.62
CA LEU A 34 -2.15 -7.00 -0.82
C LEU A 34 -3.46 -7.59 -1.36
N LYS A 35 -3.80 -8.81 -0.95
CA LYS A 35 -5.09 -9.44 -1.31
C LYS A 35 -6.28 -8.62 -0.81
N ARG A 36 -6.24 -8.17 0.44
CA ARG A 36 -7.31 -7.35 1.00
C ARG A 36 -7.42 -5.99 0.31
N LEU A 37 -6.30 -5.38 -0.06
CA LEU A 37 -6.27 -4.13 -0.82
C LEU A 37 -6.95 -4.32 -2.18
N GLU A 38 -6.65 -5.39 -2.91
CA GLU A 38 -7.29 -5.76 -4.18
C GLU A 38 -8.82 -5.91 -3.99
N GLU A 39 -9.26 -6.76 -3.05
CA GLU A 39 -10.68 -7.00 -2.78
C GLU A 39 -11.45 -5.73 -2.37
N ASN A 40 -10.82 -4.85 -1.58
CA ASN A 40 -11.43 -3.58 -1.18
C ASN A 40 -11.45 -2.56 -2.31
N THR A 41 -10.45 -2.58 -3.20
CA THR A 41 -10.42 -1.75 -4.41
C THR A 41 -11.53 -2.15 -5.37
N ASP A 42 -11.74 -3.43 -5.61
CA ASP A 42 -12.84 -3.93 -6.44
C ASP A 42 -14.21 -3.50 -5.88
N ARG A 43 -14.36 -3.58 -4.56
CA ARG A 43 -15.59 -3.13 -3.90
C ARG A 43 -15.82 -1.64 -4.06
N PHE A 44 -14.75 -0.85 -3.87
CA PHE A 44 -14.79 0.58 -4.09
C PHE A 44 -15.12 0.93 -5.54
N SER A 45 -14.47 0.29 -6.52
CA SER A 45 -14.72 0.51 -7.94
C SER A 45 -16.23 0.34 -8.27
N LYS A 46 -16.83 -0.76 -7.83
CA LYS A 46 -18.27 -1.03 -8.04
C LYS A 46 -19.18 0.00 -7.35
N SER A 47 -18.86 0.42 -6.14
CA SER A 47 -19.66 1.43 -5.43
C SER A 47 -19.47 2.83 -6.01
N LEU A 48 -18.27 3.12 -6.54
CA LEU A 48 -17.96 4.36 -7.27
C LEU A 48 -18.78 4.45 -8.55
N ASP A 49 -18.77 3.41 -9.41
CA ASP A 49 -19.56 3.37 -10.64
C ASP A 49 -21.03 3.63 -10.34
N SER A 50 -21.59 2.93 -9.37
CA SER A 50 -22.97 3.13 -8.94
C SER A 50 -23.26 4.54 -8.41
N ALA A 51 -22.29 5.20 -7.79
CA ALA A 51 -22.43 6.57 -7.30
C ALA A 51 -22.32 7.59 -8.45
N LEU A 52 -21.43 7.36 -9.40
CA LEU A 52 -21.26 8.20 -10.60
C LEU A 52 -22.50 8.18 -11.47
N ASP A 53 -23.08 7.00 -11.73
CA ASP A 53 -24.31 6.83 -12.51
C ASP A 53 -25.49 7.67 -11.97
N ARG A 54 -25.53 7.88 -10.65
CA ARG A 54 -26.59 8.65 -9.98
C ARG A 54 -26.22 10.10 -9.69
N SER A 55 -25.04 10.52 -10.10
CA SER A 55 -24.51 11.85 -9.82
C SER A 55 -24.63 12.78 -11.02
N VAL A 56 -24.40 14.06 -10.80
CA VAL A 56 -24.27 15.07 -11.86
C VAL A 56 -22.99 14.90 -12.70
N LEU A 57 -22.10 14.01 -12.30
CA LEU A 57 -20.86 13.71 -13.00
C LEU A 57 -21.03 12.68 -14.10
N ASN A 58 -22.18 11.97 -14.14
CA ASN A 58 -22.46 10.96 -15.15
C ASN A 58 -22.31 11.53 -16.58
N GLY A 59 -21.50 10.89 -17.41
CA GLY A 59 -21.19 11.31 -18.77
C GLY A 59 -20.28 12.53 -18.89
N THR A 60 -19.62 12.95 -17.81
CA THR A 60 -18.72 14.10 -17.83
C THR A 60 -17.25 13.68 -17.89
N LYS A 61 -16.35 14.65 -18.23
CA LYS A 61 -14.91 14.45 -18.15
C LYS A 61 -14.41 14.07 -16.75
N ALA A 62 -15.10 14.51 -15.70
CA ALA A 62 -14.75 14.18 -14.33
C ALA A 62 -14.97 12.69 -14.04
N GLU A 63 -16.00 12.08 -14.61
CA GLU A 63 -16.21 10.63 -14.56
C GLU A 63 -15.08 9.88 -15.27
N ASP A 64 -14.71 10.30 -16.50
CA ASP A 64 -13.61 9.70 -17.25
C ASP A 64 -12.30 9.82 -16.47
N GLU A 65 -12.06 10.95 -15.80
CA GLU A 65 -10.86 11.21 -15.03
C GLU A 65 -10.75 10.27 -13.82
N ILE A 66 -11.81 10.13 -13.02
CA ILE A 66 -11.78 9.22 -11.85
C ILE A 66 -11.67 7.76 -12.28
N ASN A 67 -12.35 7.34 -13.33
CA ASN A 67 -12.23 6.00 -13.88
C ASN A 67 -10.80 5.72 -14.34
N GLY A 68 -10.15 6.70 -14.96
CA GLY A 68 -8.73 6.61 -15.30
C GLY A 68 -7.81 6.49 -14.07
N TYR A 69 -8.08 7.22 -12.99
CA TYR A 69 -7.31 7.10 -11.74
C TYR A 69 -7.47 5.74 -11.08
N VAL A 70 -8.70 5.20 -11.04
CA VAL A 70 -8.97 3.87 -10.49
C VAL A 70 -8.25 2.80 -11.28
N HIS A 71 -8.34 2.83 -12.62
CA HIS A 71 -7.64 1.87 -13.47
C HIS A 71 -6.12 1.91 -13.25
N GLN A 72 -5.50 3.09 -13.22
CA GLN A 72 -4.07 3.23 -12.93
C GLN A 72 -3.69 2.74 -11.52
N PHE A 73 -4.58 2.89 -10.55
CA PHE A 73 -4.40 2.40 -9.19
C PHE A 73 -4.45 0.86 -9.14
N GLU A 74 -5.42 0.24 -9.81
CA GLU A 74 -5.54 -1.21 -9.94
C GLU A 74 -4.28 -1.79 -10.59
N GLU A 75 -3.85 -1.25 -11.73
CA GLU A 75 -2.60 -1.69 -12.39
C GLU A 75 -1.37 -1.54 -11.49
N ALA A 76 -1.27 -0.48 -10.70
CA ALA A 76 -0.15 -0.30 -9.78
C ALA A 76 -0.20 -1.33 -8.63
N THR A 77 -1.39 -1.68 -8.15
CA THR A 77 -1.59 -2.70 -7.12
C THR A 77 -1.21 -4.09 -7.64
N ASP A 78 -1.62 -4.44 -8.87
CA ASP A 78 -1.23 -5.69 -9.52
C ASP A 78 0.28 -5.78 -9.69
N ARG A 79 0.92 -4.72 -10.19
CA ARG A 79 2.39 -4.67 -10.29
C ARG A 79 3.10 -4.82 -8.95
N LEU A 80 2.55 -4.26 -7.88
CA LEU A 80 3.11 -4.43 -6.54
C LEU A 80 3.02 -5.89 -6.10
N LYS A 81 1.88 -6.54 -6.31
CA LYS A 81 1.64 -7.93 -5.98
C LYS A 81 2.61 -8.85 -6.72
N ASP A 82 2.70 -8.71 -8.05
CA ASP A 82 3.59 -9.49 -8.89
C ASP A 82 5.06 -9.36 -8.46
N ARG A 83 5.52 -8.12 -8.26
CA ARG A 83 6.90 -7.87 -7.81
C ARG A 83 7.16 -8.42 -6.41
N TYR A 84 6.17 -8.39 -5.53
CA TYR A 84 6.30 -8.95 -4.20
C TYR A 84 6.41 -10.49 -4.25
N GLU A 85 5.64 -11.14 -5.09
CA GLU A 85 5.68 -12.59 -5.31
C GLU A 85 7.04 -13.02 -5.90
N ASP A 86 7.55 -12.29 -6.88
CA ASP A 86 8.79 -12.61 -7.59
C ASP A 86 10.06 -12.28 -6.79
N GLN A 87 10.09 -11.14 -6.13
CA GLN A 87 11.31 -10.55 -5.57
C GLN A 87 11.24 -10.29 -4.05
N GLY A 88 10.08 -10.45 -3.44
CA GLY A 88 9.83 -10.07 -2.06
C GLY A 88 9.53 -8.56 -1.93
N ALA A 89 10.23 -7.85 -1.02
CA ALA A 89 9.93 -6.44 -0.77
C ALA A 89 10.12 -5.55 -2.02
N ALA A 90 9.08 -4.79 -2.37
CA ALA A 90 9.05 -3.90 -3.53
C ALA A 90 8.64 -2.45 -3.13
N PRO A 91 9.50 -1.71 -2.38
CA PRO A 91 9.14 -0.40 -1.84
C PRO A 91 8.84 0.66 -2.90
N GLY A 92 9.48 0.58 -4.07
CA GLY A 92 9.19 1.47 -5.20
C GLY A 92 7.78 1.27 -5.75
N ALA A 93 7.34 0.01 -5.90
CA ALA A 93 5.99 -0.31 -6.34
C ALA A 93 4.94 0.06 -5.28
N ALA A 94 5.24 -0.14 -3.99
CA ALA A 94 4.38 0.31 -2.91
C ALA A 94 4.18 1.84 -2.92
N ARG A 95 5.24 2.60 -3.17
CA ARG A 95 5.17 4.07 -3.30
C ARG A 95 4.32 4.49 -4.50
N GLU A 96 4.41 3.78 -5.62
CA GLU A 96 3.56 4.04 -6.79
C GLU A 96 2.08 3.84 -6.46
N VAL A 97 1.72 2.75 -5.80
CA VAL A 97 0.33 2.50 -5.33
C VAL A 97 -0.17 3.65 -4.47
N LEU A 98 0.63 4.10 -3.50
CA LEU A 98 0.28 5.23 -2.64
C LEU A 98 0.05 6.52 -3.44
N ASN A 99 0.92 6.83 -4.40
CA ASN A 99 0.78 8.01 -5.26
C ASN A 99 -0.50 7.96 -6.11
N ARG A 100 -0.86 6.80 -6.66
CA ARG A 100 -2.11 6.61 -7.42
C ARG A 100 -3.33 6.74 -6.51
N GLY A 101 -3.28 6.17 -5.32
CA GLY A 101 -4.34 6.33 -4.31
C GLY A 101 -4.56 7.79 -3.90
N GLN A 102 -3.51 8.62 -3.87
CA GLN A 102 -3.64 10.05 -3.57
C GLN A 102 -4.42 10.83 -4.64
N ALA A 103 -4.34 10.44 -5.91
CA ALA A 103 -5.15 11.05 -6.97
C ALA A 103 -6.64 10.77 -6.75
N ILE A 104 -6.99 9.52 -6.43
CA ILE A 104 -8.38 9.13 -6.08
C ILE A 104 -8.85 9.90 -4.84
N ASP A 105 -8.03 9.97 -3.80
CA ASP A 105 -8.37 10.66 -2.55
C ASP A 105 -8.68 12.15 -2.77
N ARG A 106 -7.89 12.83 -3.60
CA ARG A 106 -8.17 14.22 -3.96
C ARG A 106 -9.51 14.38 -4.70
N PHE A 107 -9.79 13.47 -5.63
CA PHE A 107 -11.05 13.47 -6.35
C PHE A 107 -12.24 13.26 -5.41
N MET A 108 -12.18 12.24 -4.55
CA MET A 108 -13.25 11.91 -3.60
C MET A 108 -13.53 13.03 -2.59
N ARG A 109 -12.48 13.73 -2.14
CA ARG A 109 -12.65 14.91 -1.27
C ARG A 109 -13.29 16.09 -1.96
N HIS A 110 -13.02 16.27 -3.24
CA HIS A 110 -13.54 17.41 -4.02
C HIS A 110 -15.00 17.15 -4.47
N ASN A 111 -15.33 15.94 -4.86
CA ASN A 111 -16.59 15.60 -5.53
C ASN A 111 -17.56 14.83 -4.63
N ARG A 112 -17.48 14.86 -3.38
CA ARG A 112 -18.36 14.24 -2.37
C ARG A 112 -19.53 13.44 -2.95
N LEU A 113 -19.24 12.21 -3.39
CA LEU A 113 -20.23 11.32 -4.00
C LEU A 113 -21.16 10.69 -2.95
N GLY A 114 -20.77 10.74 -1.68
CA GLY A 114 -21.55 10.26 -0.55
C GLY A 114 -21.68 8.74 -0.47
N GLY A 115 -22.39 8.31 0.56
CA GLY A 115 -22.84 6.94 0.72
C GLY A 115 -21.74 5.88 0.72
N ARG A 116 -21.99 4.82 -0.03
CA ARG A 116 -21.15 3.62 -0.02
C ARG A 116 -19.78 3.85 -0.64
N ALA A 117 -19.69 4.65 -1.71
CA ALA A 117 -18.40 4.93 -2.36
C ALA A 117 -17.40 5.60 -1.41
N GLU A 118 -17.85 6.58 -0.63
CA GLU A 118 -16.99 7.21 0.38
C GLU A 118 -16.56 6.24 1.47
N SER A 119 -17.48 5.40 1.96
CA SER A 119 -17.17 4.39 2.98
C SER A 119 -16.17 3.35 2.47
N ASP A 120 -16.38 2.84 1.26
CA ASP A 120 -15.47 1.85 0.67
C ASP A 120 -14.08 2.47 0.40
N TRP A 121 -14.03 3.73 -0.04
CA TRP A 121 -12.77 4.46 -0.17
C TRP A 121 -12.01 4.60 1.16
N GLN A 122 -12.70 4.88 2.27
CA GLN A 122 -12.06 4.95 3.58
C GLN A 122 -11.43 3.62 4.00
N ILE A 123 -12.04 2.50 3.62
CA ILE A 123 -11.47 1.17 3.84
C ILE A 123 -10.17 0.99 3.04
N VAL A 124 -10.19 1.33 1.74
CA VAL A 124 -8.99 1.32 0.89
C VAL A 124 -7.89 2.22 1.47
N ARG A 125 -8.22 3.45 1.90
CA ARG A 125 -7.27 4.35 2.56
C ARG A 125 -6.64 3.74 3.81
N SER A 126 -7.42 3.01 4.61
CA SER A 126 -6.90 2.31 5.78
C SER A 126 -5.85 1.27 5.41
N ASP A 127 -6.10 0.50 4.35
CA ASP A 127 -5.15 -0.48 3.83
C ASP A 127 -3.90 0.20 3.25
N LEU A 128 -4.04 1.34 2.57
CA LEU A 128 -2.91 2.13 2.07
C LEU A 128 -2.06 2.72 3.21
N ASN A 129 -2.68 3.14 4.30
CA ASN A 129 -1.95 3.56 5.50
C ASN A 129 -1.15 2.40 6.11
N LEU A 130 -1.73 1.19 6.12
CA LEU A 130 -1.02 0.00 6.58
C LEU A 130 0.12 -0.36 5.63
N LEU A 131 -0.09 -0.27 4.31
CA LEU A 131 0.94 -0.45 3.29
C LEU A 131 2.12 0.50 3.51
N ALA A 132 1.84 1.80 3.71
CA ALA A 132 2.88 2.80 3.98
C ALA A 132 3.69 2.45 5.23
N ARG A 133 3.04 2.04 6.32
CA ARG A 133 3.72 1.61 7.56
C ARG A 133 4.57 0.36 7.34
N THR A 134 4.04 -0.64 6.64
CA THR A 134 4.74 -1.90 6.34
C THR A 134 6.04 -1.65 5.58
N TYR A 135 6.01 -0.75 4.61
CA TYR A 135 7.19 -0.37 3.82
C TYR A 135 7.99 0.80 4.40
N ARG A 136 7.62 1.29 5.62
CA ARG A 136 8.26 2.43 6.29
C ARG A 136 8.33 3.69 5.41
N ILE A 137 7.28 3.89 4.61
CA ILE A 137 7.14 5.07 3.76
C ILE A 137 6.50 6.18 4.58
N ASN A 138 7.17 7.33 4.68
CA ASN A 138 6.56 8.52 5.28
C ASN A 138 5.48 9.06 4.33
N TRP A 139 4.23 8.80 4.67
CA TRP A 139 3.07 9.08 3.85
C TRP A 139 2.06 9.95 4.57
N ARG A 140 1.52 10.93 3.85
CA ARG A 140 0.42 11.82 4.32
C ARG A 140 -0.58 12.02 3.18
N TRP A 141 -1.84 12.04 3.54
CA TRP A 141 -2.96 12.32 2.62
C TRP A 141 -3.14 13.80 2.36
#